data_92d249c7452f458443ab7291b1cf3f84
#
_entry.id   92d249c7452f458443ab7291b1cf3f84
#
_cell.length_a   1.000
_cell.length_b   1.000
_cell.length_c   1.000
_cell.angle_alpha   90.00
_cell.angle_beta   90.00
_cell.angle_gamma   90.00
#
_symmetry.space_group_name_H-M   'P 1'
#
loop_
_entity.id
_entity.type
_entity.pdbx_description
1 polymer ?
#
loop_
_entity_poly.entity_id
_entity_poly.type
_entity_poly.pdbx_seq_one_letter_code
_entity_poly.pdbx_strand_id
1 'polypeptide(L)'
;MSARAVRCTLIAALCAAGYGCGGGATSEAAKPTLRALPPANPVAAQKFLEASALLAGDKSGDYARAESLLREAIALDAYLWEAHYNLGLLHQRRGELRAALQELQAARTTQPSAGEPLLALAAVQDALGKHQAAIDLLEEYVQGHPGAADVRIALTALLREQGQYDAALEQARGVLVRDPKSIGALLEVGRIYRAHDELDVAELVFDRALHLDEKSPDPHNELGLTALARGDTQVAFERFEDALEVDRSFAPARLNRASVLLRAGDYAGAAAEYRKVLEQNDANDAARVGLAIALRGQEKHKEAAAEYERVLAHSPNHPAALFDLGILRAEFLDRRGDARELFERFLAVAPEGAARDTAERYVKDLAADAARGDAEQEARAGGAAP
;
A
#
# COMPACT_ATOMS: atom_id res chain seq x y z
N MET A 1 12.27 -36.43 3.21
CA MET A 1 11.10 -35.54 3.20
C MET A 1 10.88 -35.10 1.76
N SER A 2 9.72 -35.36 1.16
CA SER A 2 9.51 -35.13 -0.27
C SER A 2 9.43 -33.60 -0.56
N ALA A 3 9.90 -33.18 -1.73
CA ALA A 3 9.87 -31.78 -2.20
C ALA A 3 8.48 -31.10 -2.11
N ARG A 4 7.40 -31.90 -1.98
CA ARG A 4 6.03 -31.43 -1.75
C ARG A 4 5.78 -30.89 -0.31
N ALA A 5 6.46 -31.43 0.70
CA ALA A 5 6.28 -31.01 2.09
C ALA A 5 6.96 -29.64 2.38
N VAL A 6 8.00 -29.32 1.62
CA VAL A 6 8.73 -28.04 1.75
C VAL A 6 7.98 -26.88 1.08
N ARG A 7 7.10 -27.17 0.08
CA ARG A 7 6.31 -26.16 -0.61
C ARG A 7 5.28 -25.45 0.28
N CYS A 8 4.71 -26.14 1.26
CA CYS A 8 3.63 -25.57 2.10
C CYS A 8 4.09 -24.70 3.28
N THR A 9 5.35 -24.81 3.72
CA THR A 9 5.77 -24.19 4.99
C THR A 9 6.39 -22.80 4.85
N LEU A 10 6.79 -22.38 3.63
CA LEU A 10 7.47 -21.11 3.41
C LEU A 10 6.59 -19.99 2.81
N ILE A 11 5.42 -20.33 2.28
CA ILE A 11 4.44 -19.34 1.79
C ILE A 11 3.82 -18.53 2.95
N ALA A 12 3.73 -19.12 4.15
CA ALA A 12 3.13 -18.49 5.32
C ALA A 12 3.92 -17.31 5.92
N ALA A 13 5.21 -17.18 5.61
CA ALA A 13 6.06 -16.16 6.22
C ALA A 13 5.98 -14.78 5.53
N LEU A 14 5.42 -14.70 4.32
CA LEU A 14 5.32 -13.44 3.55
C LEU A 14 3.91 -12.82 3.56
N CYS A 15 2.91 -13.52 4.11
CA CYS A 15 1.53 -13.02 4.26
C CYS A 15 1.32 -12.14 5.50
N ALA A 16 2.36 -11.79 6.26
CA ALA A 16 2.28 -11.00 7.48
C ALA A 16 2.03 -9.49 7.27
N ALA A 17 1.66 -9.07 6.09
CA ALA A 17 1.17 -7.72 5.84
C ALA A 17 -0.31 -7.77 5.43
N GLY A 18 -1.21 -8.02 6.39
CA GLY A 18 -2.57 -7.53 6.34
C GLY A 18 -3.72 -8.44 5.93
N TYR A 19 -3.56 -9.80 5.79
CA TYR A 19 -4.72 -10.69 5.65
C TYR A 19 -4.49 -11.99 6.39
N GLY A 20 -5.26 -12.21 7.48
CA GLY A 20 -5.16 -13.40 8.33
C GLY A 20 -5.67 -14.66 7.62
N CYS A 21 -4.85 -15.71 7.57
CA CYS A 21 -5.22 -17.04 7.09
C CYS A 21 -5.93 -17.85 8.17
N GLY A 22 -7.23 -18.09 8.02
CA GLY A 22 -8.00 -19.04 8.84
C GLY A 22 -8.42 -20.26 8.00
N GLY A 23 -7.92 -21.44 8.33
CA GLY A 23 -8.25 -22.68 7.64
C GLY A 23 -9.58 -23.29 8.12
N GLY A 24 -10.42 -23.73 7.21
CA GLY A 24 -11.65 -24.49 7.47
C GLY A 24 -11.98 -25.45 6.32
N ALA A 25 -12.34 -26.68 6.64
CA ALA A 25 -12.37 -27.87 5.78
C ALA A 25 -13.61 -28.00 4.90
N THR A 26 -13.38 -28.40 3.67
CA THR A 26 -14.03 -29.34 2.71
C THR A 26 -15.54 -29.43 2.52
N SER A 27 -15.98 -29.16 1.27
CA SER A 27 -17.04 -29.95 0.61
C SER A 27 -16.63 -30.20 -0.85
N GLU A 28 -16.82 -31.45 -1.31
CA GLU A 28 -16.48 -31.93 -2.65
C GLU A 28 -17.43 -31.37 -3.72
N ALA A 29 -16.91 -30.51 -4.59
CA ALA A 29 -17.49 -30.22 -5.90
C ALA A 29 -16.47 -30.67 -6.95
N ALA A 30 -16.94 -31.21 -8.06
CA ALA A 30 -16.14 -31.85 -9.10
C ALA A 30 -14.93 -31.00 -9.51
N LYS A 31 -13.74 -31.52 -9.23
CA LYS A 31 -12.46 -30.87 -9.55
C LYS A 31 -12.27 -30.86 -11.08
N PRO A 32 -12.00 -29.69 -11.69
CA PRO A 32 -11.40 -29.69 -13.02
C PRO A 32 -10.10 -30.51 -12.94
N THR A 33 -9.88 -31.39 -13.91
CA THR A 33 -8.66 -32.20 -14.01
C THR A 33 -7.47 -31.26 -14.25
N LEU A 34 -6.90 -30.74 -13.16
CA LEU A 34 -5.67 -29.99 -13.21
C LEU A 34 -4.57 -30.91 -13.72
N ARG A 35 -4.00 -30.56 -14.87
CA ARG A 35 -2.82 -31.24 -15.41
C ARG A 35 -1.75 -31.18 -14.32
N ALA A 36 -1.34 -32.34 -13.81
CA ALA A 36 -0.32 -32.39 -12.76
C ALA A 36 0.94 -31.70 -13.30
N LEU A 37 1.39 -30.66 -12.58
CA LEU A 37 2.65 -30.00 -12.91
C LEU A 37 3.79 -31.03 -12.83
N PRO A 38 4.79 -30.98 -13.73
CA PRO A 38 5.96 -31.82 -13.65
C PRO A 38 6.64 -31.63 -12.27
N PRO A 39 7.42 -32.62 -11.79
CA PRO A 39 8.17 -32.43 -10.55
C PRO A 39 9.13 -31.26 -10.73
N ALA A 40 9.19 -30.37 -9.70
CA ALA A 40 10.04 -29.19 -9.75
C ALA A 40 11.51 -29.58 -9.93
N ASN A 41 12.24 -28.86 -10.76
CA ASN A 41 13.67 -28.98 -10.91
C ASN A 41 14.35 -28.74 -9.53
N PRO A 42 15.15 -29.70 -9.00
CA PRO A 42 15.74 -29.56 -7.66
C PRO A 42 16.64 -28.33 -7.50
N VAL A 43 17.38 -27.96 -8.57
CA VAL A 43 18.26 -26.78 -8.55
C VAL A 43 17.45 -25.49 -8.56
N ALA A 44 16.36 -25.44 -9.34
CA ALA A 44 15.42 -24.32 -9.32
C ALA A 44 14.79 -24.14 -7.95
N ALA A 45 14.34 -25.25 -7.34
CA ALA A 45 13.77 -25.23 -6.00
C ALA A 45 14.74 -24.72 -4.93
N GLN A 46 16.02 -25.11 -5.03
CA GLN A 46 17.05 -24.61 -4.10
C GLN A 46 17.25 -23.10 -4.25
N LYS A 47 17.39 -22.59 -5.48
CA LYS A 47 17.54 -21.15 -5.74
C LYS A 47 16.33 -20.34 -5.25
N PHE A 48 15.12 -20.87 -5.45
CA PHE A 48 13.90 -20.28 -4.89
C PHE A 48 13.94 -20.20 -3.36
N LEU A 49 14.38 -21.27 -2.68
CA LEU A 49 14.49 -21.28 -1.21
C LEU A 49 15.51 -20.26 -0.71
N GLU A 50 16.68 -20.15 -1.38
CA GLU A 50 17.69 -19.15 -1.05
C GLU A 50 17.15 -17.73 -1.23
N ALA A 51 16.44 -17.44 -2.34
CA ALA A 51 15.81 -16.16 -2.58
C ALA A 51 14.73 -15.84 -1.52
N SER A 52 13.89 -16.81 -1.19
CA SER A 52 12.82 -16.65 -0.19
C SER A 52 13.40 -16.37 1.20
N ALA A 53 14.55 -16.98 1.56
CA ALA A 53 15.22 -16.69 2.82
C ALA A 53 15.77 -15.24 2.87
N LEU A 54 16.29 -14.72 1.76
CA LEU A 54 16.72 -13.31 1.65
C LEU A 54 15.55 -12.36 1.79
N LEU A 55 14.40 -12.65 1.13
CA LEU A 55 13.19 -11.84 1.20
C LEU A 55 12.57 -11.85 2.59
N ALA A 56 12.65 -12.98 3.33
CA ALA A 56 12.17 -13.07 4.70
C ALA A 56 12.98 -12.22 5.69
N GLY A 57 14.26 -11.93 5.38
CA GLY A 57 15.10 -11.03 6.17
C GLY A 57 14.75 -9.56 6.03
N ASP A 58 13.92 -9.22 5.06
CA ASP A 58 13.38 -7.87 4.74
C ASP A 58 14.44 -6.75 4.66
N LYS A 59 15.65 -7.10 4.24
CA LYS A 59 16.74 -6.14 4.03
C LYS A 59 16.76 -5.69 2.57
N SER A 60 16.59 -4.40 2.33
CA SER A 60 16.60 -3.83 0.97
C SER A 60 17.89 -4.16 0.19
N GLY A 61 19.02 -4.32 0.87
CA GLY A 61 20.29 -4.74 0.27
C GLY A 61 20.27 -6.15 -0.34
N ASP A 62 19.38 -7.02 0.11
CA ASP A 62 19.27 -8.41 -0.36
C ASP A 62 18.32 -8.57 -1.57
N TYR A 63 17.55 -7.55 -1.91
CA TYR A 63 16.53 -7.62 -2.96
C TYR A 63 17.11 -7.89 -4.35
N ALA A 64 18.24 -7.29 -4.71
CA ALA A 64 18.89 -7.52 -6.00
C ALA A 64 19.37 -8.97 -6.15
N ARG A 65 19.90 -9.55 -5.06
CA ARG A 65 20.34 -10.95 -5.03
C ARG A 65 19.16 -11.91 -5.07
N ALA A 66 18.09 -11.62 -4.33
CA ALA A 66 16.86 -12.40 -4.35
C ALA A 66 16.24 -12.42 -5.76
N GLU A 67 16.20 -11.27 -6.44
CA GLU A 67 15.73 -11.14 -7.81
C GLU A 67 16.55 -12.01 -8.79
N SER A 68 17.88 -11.96 -8.71
CA SER A 68 18.75 -12.82 -9.54
C SER A 68 18.45 -14.30 -9.34
N LEU A 69 18.36 -14.74 -8.08
CA LEU A 69 18.07 -16.14 -7.74
C LEU A 69 16.68 -16.58 -8.23
N LEU A 70 15.66 -15.72 -8.12
CA LEU A 70 14.31 -16.01 -8.63
C LEU A 70 14.31 -16.14 -10.15
N ARG A 71 14.99 -15.25 -10.87
CA ARG A 71 15.14 -15.34 -12.34
C ARG A 71 15.90 -16.59 -12.78
N GLU A 72 16.94 -16.97 -12.06
CA GLU A 72 17.68 -18.20 -12.31
C GLU A 72 16.80 -19.44 -12.05
N ALA A 73 15.97 -19.41 -10.99
CA ALA A 73 15.02 -20.48 -10.70
C ALA A 73 13.98 -20.63 -11.83
N ILE A 74 13.41 -19.51 -12.30
CA ILE A 74 12.47 -19.48 -13.42
C ILE A 74 13.12 -19.98 -14.73
N ALA A 75 14.36 -19.61 -15.00
CA ALA A 75 15.09 -20.09 -16.18
C ALA A 75 15.32 -21.59 -16.17
N LEU A 76 15.49 -22.19 -14.99
CA LEU A 76 15.67 -23.64 -14.79
C LEU A 76 14.35 -24.40 -14.78
N ASP A 77 13.28 -23.78 -14.34
CA ASP A 77 11.95 -24.36 -14.25
C ASP A 77 10.85 -23.28 -14.43
N ALA A 78 10.39 -23.11 -15.64
CA ALA A 78 9.35 -22.15 -16.00
C ALA A 78 7.97 -22.47 -15.39
N TYR A 79 7.80 -23.67 -14.81
CA TYR A 79 6.55 -24.07 -14.12
C TYR A 79 6.63 -23.83 -12.61
N LEU A 80 7.70 -23.24 -12.11
CA LEU A 80 7.85 -22.87 -10.70
C LEU A 80 7.09 -21.57 -10.42
N TRP A 81 5.77 -21.66 -10.34
CA TRP A 81 4.88 -20.51 -10.16
C TRP A 81 5.19 -19.70 -8.90
N GLU A 82 5.70 -20.34 -7.85
CA GLU A 82 6.12 -19.69 -6.61
C GLU A 82 7.26 -18.69 -6.83
N ALA A 83 8.16 -18.99 -7.77
CA ALA A 83 9.25 -18.08 -8.12
C ALA A 83 8.74 -16.84 -8.88
N HIS A 84 7.81 -17.03 -9.82
CA HIS A 84 7.11 -15.93 -10.48
C HIS A 84 6.32 -15.08 -9.49
N TYR A 85 5.61 -15.72 -8.56
CA TYR A 85 4.84 -15.04 -7.53
C TYR A 85 5.75 -14.17 -6.64
N ASN A 86 6.84 -14.72 -6.09
CA ASN A 86 7.78 -13.97 -5.26
C ASN A 86 8.48 -12.84 -6.03
N LEU A 87 8.82 -13.06 -7.29
CA LEU A 87 9.38 -12.02 -8.15
C LEU A 87 8.37 -10.90 -8.41
N GLY A 88 7.10 -11.25 -8.63
CA GLY A 88 6.00 -10.29 -8.75
C GLY A 88 5.81 -9.46 -7.49
N LEU A 89 5.83 -10.08 -6.31
CA LEU A 89 5.77 -9.37 -5.04
C LEU A 89 6.98 -8.44 -4.81
N LEU A 90 8.16 -8.87 -5.22
CA LEU A 90 9.37 -8.05 -5.13
C LEU A 90 9.27 -6.81 -6.03
N HIS A 91 8.79 -6.97 -7.26
CA HIS A 91 8.53 -5.84 -8.16
C HIS A 91 7.44 -4.91 -7.61
N GLN A 92 6.38 -5.45 -7.01
CA GLN A 92 5.33 -4.66 -6.36
C GLN A 92 5.90 -3.81 -5.21
N ARG A 93 6.75 -4.38 -4.35
CA ARG A 93 7.43 -3.65 -3.26
C ARG A 93 8.30 -2.49 -3.77
N ARG A 94 8.89 -2.63 -4.96
CA ARG A 94 9.69 -1.58 -5.60
C ARG A 94 8.85 -0.56 -6.39
N GLY A 95 7.54 -0.69 -6.40
CA GLY A 95 6.67 0.15 -7.21
C GLY A 95 6.74 -0.14 -8.72
N GLU A 96 7.41 -1.20 -9.13
CA GLU A 96 7.56 -1.64 -10.52
C GLU A 96 6.31 -2.42 -10.98
N LEU A 97 5.14 -1.76 -10.88
CA LEU A 97 3.83 -2.41 -11.01
C LEU A 97 3.62 -3.14 -12.34
N ARG A 98 4.22 -2.66 -13.45
CA ARG A 98 4.11 -3.33 -14.75
C ARG A 98 4.88 -4.65 -14.79
N ALA A 99 6.05 -4.70 -14.18
CA ALA A 99 6.85 -5.93 -14.05
C ALA A 99 6.15 -6.90 -13.10
N ALA A 100 5.64 -6.42 -11.96
CA ALA A 100 4.84 -7.20 -11.05
C ALA A 100 3.64 -7.85 -11.74
N LEU A 101 2.91 -7.09 -12.57
CA LEU A 101 1.77 -7.60 -13.34
C LEU A 101 2.16 -8.79 -14.23
N GLN A 102 3.28 -8.70 -14.95
CA GLN A 102 3.75 -9.76 -15.85
C GLN A 102 4.08 -11.05 -15.07
N GLU A 103 4.82 -10.92 -13.99
CA GLU A 103 5.24 -12.09 -13.20
C GLU A 103 4.05 -12.74 -12.48
N LEU A 104 3.13 -11.96 -11.94
CA LEU A 104 1.92 -12.47 -11.29
C LEU A 104 0.95 -13.13 -12.28
N GLN A 105 0.86 -12.62 -13.52
CA GLN A 105 0.13 -13.27 -14.59
C GLN A 105 0.74 -14.62 -14.97
N ALA A 106 2.07 -14.73 -15.03
CA ALA A 106 2.77 -15.99 -15.28
C ALA A 106 2.51 -16.99 -14.14
N ALA A 107 2.59 -16.57 -12.87
CA ALA A 107 2.26 -17.40 -11.72
C ALA A 107 0.81 -17.92 -11.79
N ARG A 108 -0.14 -17.04 -12.07
CA ARG A 108 -1.58 -17.38 -12.21
C ARG A 108 -1.85 -18.35 -13.36
N THR A 109 -1.18 -18.15 -14.51
CA THR A 109 -1.32 -19.03 -15.68
C THR A 109 -0.79 -20.43 -15.38
N THR A 110 0.31 -20.52 -14.66
CA THR A 110 0.92 -21.81 -14.30
C THR A 110 0.12 -22.56 -13.24
N GLN A 111 -0.44 -21.83 -12.26
CA GLN A 111 -1.25 -22.39 -11.17
C GLN A 111 -2.58 -21.66 -11.02
N PRO A 112 -3.57 -21.95 -11.87
CA PRO A 112 -4.85 -21.24 -11.87
C PRO A 112 -5.69 -21.39 -10.60
N SER A 113 -5.48 -22.45 -9.82
CA SER A 113 -6.24 -22.72 -8.59
C SER A 113 -5.63 -22.10 -7.33
N ALA A 114 -4.43 -21.50 -7.41
CA ALA A 114 -3.83 -20.82 -6.27
C ALA A 114 -4.50 -19.45 -6.05
N GLY A 115 -4.95 -19.20 -4.84
CA GLY A 115 -5.57 -17.91 -4.46
C GLY A 115 -4.56 -16.79 -4.30
N GLU A 116 -3.35 -17.08 -3.84
CA GLU A 116 -2.33 -16.10 -3.53
C GLU A 116 -1.88 -15.30 -4.78
N PRO A 117 -1.52 -15.93 -5.94
CA PRO A 117 -1.20 -15.18 -7.13
C PRO A 117 -2.39 -14.39 -7.68
N LEU A 118 -3.62 -14.90 -7.49
CA LEU A 118 -4.84 -14.21 -7.90
C LEU A 118 -5.03 -12.91 -7.11
N LEU A 119 -4.92 -12.96 -5.79
CA LEU A 119 -5.07 -11.81 -4.91
C LEU A 119 -3.99 -10.75 -5.19
N ALA A 120 -2.74 -11.18 -5.33
CA ALA A 120 -1.64 -10.28 -5.66
C ALA A 120 -1.83 -9.63 -7.05
N LEU A 121 -2.29 -10.41 -8.03
CA LEU A 121 -2.57 -9.90 -9.38
C LEU A 121 -3.69 -8.85 -9.35
N ALA A 122 -4.78 -9.11 -8.63
CA ALA A 122 -5.88 -8.16 -8.46
C ALA A 122 -5.40 -6.86 -7.81
N ALA A 123 -4.60 -6.96 -6.73
CA ALA A 123 -4.03 -5.80 -6.04
C ALA A 123 -3.12 -4.96 -6.97
N VAL A 124 -2.30 -5.60 -7.81
CA VAL A 124 -1.45 -4.88 -8.78
C VAL A 124 -2.27 -4.26 -9.92
N GLN A 125 -3.34 -4.93 -10.37
CA GLN A 125 -4.26 -4.34 -11.35
C GLN A 125 -4.95 -3.11 -10.80
N ASP A 126 -5.42 -3.17 -9.57
CA ASP A 126 -6.05 -2.05 -8.87
C ASP A 126 -5.08 -0.86 -8.71
N ALA A 127 -3.87 -1.12 -8.24
CA ALA A 127 -2.81 -0.10 -8.12
C ALA A 127 -2.40 0.54 -9.47
N LEU A 128 -2.63 -0.16 -10.59
CA LEU A 128 -2.47 0.37 -11.95
C LEU A 128 -3.69 1.15 -12.46
N GLY A 129 -4.72 1.34 -11.64
CA GLY A 129 -5.99 1.98 -12.01
C GLY A 129 -6.90 1.08 -12.86
N LYS A 130 -6.62 -0.21 -12.94
CA LYS A 130 -7.43 -1.20 -13.67
C LYS A 130 -8.47 -1.85 -12.75
N HIS A 131 -9.22 -1.02 -12.03
CA HIS A 131 -10.15 -1.45 -10.98
C HIS A 131 -11.16 -2.49 -11.46
N GLN A 132 -11.80 -2.25 -12.63
CA GLN A 132 -12.78 -3.19 -13.16
C GLN A 132 -12.15 -4.54 -13.50
N ALA A 133 -10.95 -4.57 -14.08
CA ALA A 133 -10.27 -5.81 -14.40
C ALA A 133 -9.90 -6.62 -13.14
N ALA A 134 -9.58 -5.95 -12.03
CA ALA A 134 -9.35 -6.60 -10.74
C ALA A 134 -10.64 -7.20 -10.17
N ILE A 135 -11.75 -6.47 -10.26
CA ILE A 135 -13.08 -6.94 -9.84
C ILE A 135 -13.48 -8.16 -10.67
N ASP A 136 -13.47 -8.07 -12.01
CA ASP A 136 -13.85 -9.14 -12.92
C ASP A 136 -13.05 -10.43 -12.65
N LEU A 137 -11.74 -10.27 -12.40
CA LEU A 137 -10.83 -11.38 -12.08
C LEU A 137 -11.24 -12.11 -10.79
N LEU A 138 -11.58 -11.36 -9.73
CA LEU A 138 -11.98 -11.96 -8.45
C LEU A 138 -13.40 -12.54 -8.53
N GLU A 139 -14.33 -11.90 -9.25
CA GLU A 139 -15.69 -12.40 -9.47
C GLU A 139 -15.69 -13.73 -10.22
N GLU A 140 -14.94 -13.84 -11.31
CA GLU A 140 -14.77 -15.10 -12.05
C GLU A 140 -14.29 -16.24 -11.15
N TYR A 141 -13.28 -15.93 -10.31
CA TYR A 141 -12.77 -16.94 -9.40
C TYR A 141 -13.79 -17.36 -8.34
N VAL A 142 -14.51 -16.42 -7.75
CA VAL A 142 -15.54 -16.66 -6.73
C VAL A 142 -16.70 -17.49 -7.30
N GLN A 143 -17.08 -17.30 -8.58
CA GLN A 143 -18.11 -18.11 -9.25
C GLN A 143 -17.70 -19.59 -9.29
N GLY A 144 -16.44 -19.86 -9.65
CA GLY A 144 -15.90 -21.23 -9.67
C GLY A 144 -15.56 -21.80 -8.29
N HIS A 145 -15.34 -20.94 -7.31
CA HIS A 145 -14.89 -21.30 -5.95
C HIS A 145 -15.74 -20.60 -4.87
N PRO A 146 -17.01 -20.98 -4.70
CA PRO A 146 -17.93 -20.28 -3.79
C PRO A 146 -17.47 -20.24 -2.32
N GLY A 147 -16.57 -21.12 -1.92
CA GLY A 147 -16.00 -21.20 -0.57
C GLY A 147 -14.72 -20.36 -0.35
N ALA A 148 -14.23 -19.64 -1.37
CA ALA A 148 -13.00 -18.85 -1.28
C ALA A 148 -13.24 -17.55 -0.46
N ALA A 149 -13.17 -17.65 0.87
CA ALA A 149 -13.48 -16.55 1.78
C ALA A 149 -12.53 -15.36 1.57
N ASP A 150 -11.21 -15.63 1.47
CA ASP A 150 -10.19 -14.59 1.32
C ASP A 150 -10.38 -13.78 0.02
N VAL A 151 -10.71 -14.48 -1.07
CA VAL A 151 -10.98 -13.84 -2.37
C VAL A 151 -12.25 -13.00 -2.32
N ARG A 152 -13.31 -13.48 -1.62
CA ARG A 152 -14.54 -12.69 -1.42
C ARG A 152 -14.30 -11.46 -0.57
N ILE A 153 -13.46 -11.56 0.47
CA ILE A 153 -13.10 -10.41 1.32
C ILE A 153 -12.34 -9.37 0.48
N ALA A 154 -11.37 -9.80 -0.34
CA ALA A 154 -10.65 -8.90 -1.23
C ALA A 154 -11.57 -8.26 -2.28
N LEU A 155 -12.51 -9.03 -2.87
CA LEU A 155 -13.53 -8.49 -3.77
C LEU A 155 -14.42 -7.48 -3.06
N THR A 156 -14.82 -7.75 -1.81
CA THR A 156 -15.59 -6.81 -1.00
C THR A 156 -14.87 -5.47 -0.82
N ALA A 157 -13.56 -5.52 -0.52
CA ALA A 157 -12.75 -4.32 -0.37
C ALA A 157 -12.69 -3.50 -1.68
N LEU A 158 -12.42 -4.15 -2.83
CA LEU A 158 -12.38 -3.47 -4.13
C LEU A 158 -13.73 -2.84 -4.50
N LEU A 159 -14.83 -3.59 -4.33
CA LEU A 159 -16.17 -3.07 -4.60
C LEU A 159 -16.51 -1.87 -3.72
N ARG A 160 -16.15 -1.92 -2.42
CA ARG A 160 -16.32 -0.81 -1.48
C ARG A 160 -15.52 0.43 -1.93
N GLU A 161 -14.29 0.25 -2.36
CA GLU A 161 -13.42 1.34 -2.85
C GLU A 161 -13.95 2.00 -4.12
N GLN A 162 -14.65 1.22 -4.95
CA GLN A 162 -15.35 1.73 -6.13
C GLN A 162 -16.77 2.25 -5.83
N GLY A 163 -17.17 2.35 -4.55
CA GLY A 163 -18.50 2.83 -4.14
C GLY A 163 -19.65 1.86 -4.45
N GLN A 164 -19.35 0.61 -4.84
CA GLN A 164 -20.36 -0.41 -5.13
C GLN A 164 -20.77 -1.15 -3.85
N TYR A 165 -21.34 -0.41 -2.91
CA TYR A 165 -21.56 -0.88 -1.53
C TYR A 165 -22.54 -2.04 -1.42
N ASP A 166 -23.63 -2.06 -2.19
CA ASP A 166 -24.60 -3.17 -2.17
C ASP A 166 -23.94 -4.49 -2.62
N ALA A 167 -23.18 -4.45 -3.71
CA ALA A 167 -22.43 -5.60 -4.19
C ALA A 167 -21.37 -6.06 -3.19
N ALA A 168 -20.66 -5.11 -2.57
CA ALA A 168 -19.70 -5.38 -1.50
C ALA A 168 -20.34 -6.09 -0.31
N LEU A 169 -21.51 -5.60 0.17
CA LEU A 169 -22.26 -6.22 1.26
C LEU A 169 -22.71 -7.64 0.90
N GLU A 170 -23.12 -7.89 -0.34
CA GLU A 170 -23.50 -9.23 -0.80
C GLU A 170 -22.32 -10.20 -0.71
N GLN A 171 -21.12 -9.80 -1.14
CA GLN A 171 -19.93 -10.64 -1.05
C GLN A 171 -19.56 -10.91 0.41
N ALA A 172 -19.56 -9.91 1.27
CA ALA A 172 -19.28 -10.07 2.71
C ALA A 172 -20.30 -10.99 3.40
N ARG A 173 -21.59 -10.83 3.10
CA ARG A 173 -22.65 -11.73 3.59
C ARG A 173 -22.42 -13.17 3.15
N GLY A 174 -21.97 -13.37 1.91
CA GLY A 174 -21.61 -14.70 1.40
C GLY A 174 -20.51 -15.39 2.21
N VAL A 175 -19.59 -14.66 2.81
CA VAL A 175 -18.60 -15.18 3.77
C VAL A 175 -19.26 -15.45 5.11
N LEU A 176 -19.99 -14.47 5.68
CA LEU A 176 -20.57 -14.55 7.03
C LEU A 176 -21.65 -15.61 7.17
N VAL A 177 -22.34 -15.99 6.10
CA VAL A 177 -23.29 -17.13 6.09
C VAL A 177 -22.55 -18.46 6.34
N ARG A 178 -21.32 -18.60 5.87
CA ARG A 178 -20.50 -19.81 6.06
C ARG A 178 -19.70 -19.77 7.34
N ASP A 179 -19.13 -18.60 7.62
CA ASP A 179 -18.37 -18.34 8.84
C ASP A 179 -18.82 -17.03 9.50
N PRO A 180 -19.79 -17.10 10.43
CA PRO A 180 -20.30 -15.93 11.15
C PRO A 180 -19.27 -15.25 12.06
N LYS A 181 -18.07 -15.84 12.22
CA LYS A 181 -16.97 -15.34 13.03
C LYS A 181 -15.80 -14.81 12.18
N SER A 182 -15.96 -14.73 10.87
CA SER A 182 -14.93 -14.19 9.98
C SER A 182 -14.66 -12.72 10.31
N ILE A 183 -13.53 -12.46 10.98
CA ILE A 183 -13.09 -11.11 11.35
C ILE A 183 -12.94 -10.24 10.11
N GLY A 184 -12.25 -10.76 9.06
CA GLY A 184 -12.04 -10.00 7.83
C GLY A 184 -13.35 -9.56 7.17
N ALA A 185 -14.36 -10.44 7.13
CA ALA A 185 -15.67 -10.07 6.58
C ALA A 185 -16.40 -9.06 7.45
N LEU A 186 -16.32 -9.17 8.79
CA LEU A 186 -16.89 -8.18 9.71
C LEU A 186 -16.23 -6.82 9.54
N LEU A 187 -14.89 -6.79 9.43
CA LEU A 187 -14.16 -5.53 9.21
C LEU A 187 -14.61 -4.84 7.91
N GLU A 188 -14.76 -5.58 6.80
CA GLU A 188 -15.25 -5.00 5.56
C GLU A 188 -16.70 -4.49 5.68
N VAL A 189 -17.58 -5.23 6.35
CA VAL A 189 -18.96 -4.77 6.61
C VAL A 189 -18.94 -3.46 7.41
N GLY A 190 -18.15 -3.39 8.48
CA GLY A 190 -18.03 -2.15 9.27
C GLY A 190 -17.46 -0.98 8.44
N ARG A 191 -16.47 -1.23 7.59
CA ARG A 191 -15.91 -0.22 6.67
C ARG A 191 -16.95 0.30 5.67
N ILE A 192 -17.81 -0.58 5.16
CA ILE A 192 -18.91 -0.19 4.26
C ILE A 192 -19.90 0.72 5.00
N TYR A 193 -20.35 0.34 6.20
CA TYR A 193 -21.26 1.18 6.98
C TYR A 193 -20.63 2.53 7.35
N ARG A 194 -19.33 2.56 7.72
CA ARG A 194 -18.64 3.83 7.94
C ARG A 194 -18.59 4.69 6.68
N ALA A 195 -18.38 4.11 5.49
CA ALA A 195 -18.39 4.82 4.22
C ALA A 195 -19.77 5.40 3.86
N HIS A 196 -20.84 4.78 4.37
CA HIS A 196 -22.22 5.27 4.28
C HIS A 196 -22.62 6.26 5.36
N ASP A 197 -21.67 6.67 6.22
CA ASP A 197 -21.93 7.53 7.39
C ASP A 197 -22.85 6.90 8.45
N GLU A 198 -23.05 5.57 8.40
CA GLU A 198 -23.78 4.79 9.40
C GLU A 198 -22.85 4.38 10.55
N LEU A 199 -22.32 5.40 11.26
CA LEU A 199 -21.20 5.24 12.20
C LEU A 199 -21.57 4.36 13.40
N ASP A 200 -22.82 4.39 13.87
CA ASP A 200 -23.27 3.56 15.00
C ASP A 200 -23.31 2.07 14.61
N VAL A 201 -23.73 1.78 13.38
CA VAL A 201 -23.73 0.40 12.86
C VAL A 201 -22.31 -0.09 12.64
N ALA A 202 -21.44 0.76 12.09
CA ALA A 202 -20.02 0.45 11.90
C ALA A 202 -19.34 0.09 13.25
N GLU A 203 -19.56 0.92 14.27
CA GLU A 203 -19.06 0.70 15.63
C GLU A 203 -19.52 -0.66 16.19
N LEU A 204 -20.83 -0.94 16.12
CA LEU A 204 -21.38 -2.23 16.58
C LEU A 204 -20.73 -3.44 15.88
N VAL A 205 -20.47 -3.32 14.58
CA VAL A 205 -19.84 -4.40 13.80
C VAL A 205 -18.37 -4.57 14.17
N PHE A 206 -17.62 -3.47 14.38
CA PHE A 206 -16.24 -3.53 14.83
C PHE A 206 -16.11 -4.03 16.26
N ASP A 207 -17.00 -3.64 17.17
CA ASP A 207 -17.05 -4.20 18.53
C ASP A 207 -17.33 -5.71 18.51
N ARG A 208 -18.19 -6.18 17.61
CA ARG A 208 -18.38 -7.62 17.41
C ARG A 208 -17.11 -8.31 16.95
N ALA A 209 -16.36 -7.71 16.01
CA ALA A 209 -15.07 -8.24 15.56
C ALA A 209 -14.07 -8.30 16.72
N LEU A 210 -13.99 -7.25 17.53
CA LEU A 210 -13.14 -7.16 18.71
C LEU A 210 -13.46 -8.25 19.73
N HIS A 211 -14.74 -8.49 20.05
CA HIS A 211 -15.15 -9.57 20.97
C HIS A 211 -14.83 -10.98 20.45
N LEU A 212 -14.70 -11.17 19.14
CA LEU A 212 -14.32 -12.45 18.54
C LEU A 212 -12.82 -12.71 18.61
N ASP A 213 -12.02 -11.63 18.52
CA ASP A 213 -10.56 -11.71 18.67
C ASP A 213 -10.01 -10.42 19.33
N GLU A 214 -9.93 -10.46 20.66
CA GLU A 214 -9.38 -9.37 21.46
C GLU A 214 -7.88 -9.14 21.26
N LYS A 215 -7.20 -10.06 20.55
CA LYS A 215 -5.77 -9.96 20.24
C LYS A 215 -5.50 -9.39 18.83
N SER A 216 -6.53 -9.10 18.07
CA SER A 216 -6.39 -8.40 16.80
C SER A 216 -6.32 -6.88 17.01
N PRO A 217 -5.31 -6.19 16.49
CA PRO A 217 -5.24 -4.73 16.55
C PRO A 217 -6.21 -4.05 15.57
N ASP A 218 -6.66 -4.76 14.52
CA ASP A 218 -7.48 -4.20 13.44
C ASP A 218 -8.81 -3.61 13.93
N PRO A 219 -9.65 -4.30 14.78
CA PRO A 219 -10.90 -3.73 15.23
C PRO A 219 -10.71 -2.43 16.02
N HIS A 220 -9.68 -2.36 16.88
CA HIS A 220 -9.36 -1.13 17.61
C HIS A 220 -9.03 0.02 16.66
N ASN A 221 -8.22 -0.23 15.64
CA ASN A 221 -7.88 0.76 14.62
C ASN A 221 -9.12 1.23 13.85
N GLU A 222 -10.02 0.33 13.48
CA GLU A 222 -11.25 0.67 12.77
C GLU A 222 -12.23 1.46 13.65
N LEU A 223 -12.34 1.14 14.94
CA LEU A 223 -13.08 1.92 15.93
C LEU A 223 -12.49 3.33 16.06
N GLY A 224 -11.17 3.46 16.09
CA GLY A 224 -10.49 4.75 16.06
C GLY A 224 -10.81 5.58 14.82
N LEU A 225 -10.79 4.96 13.64
CA LEU A 225 -11.19 5.63 12.39
C LEU A 225 -12.65 6.02 12.38
N THR A 226 -13.53 5.22 13.00
CA THR A 226 -14.97 5.54 13.14
C THR A 226 -15.17 6.73 14.09
N ALA A 227 -14.44 6.78 15.20
CA ALA A 227 -14.45 7.93 16.10
C ALA A 227 -13.93 9.21 15.41
N LEU A 228 -12.89 9.11 14.55
CA LEU A 228 -12.46 10.27 13.73
C LEU A 228 -13.55 10.75 12.78
N ALA A 229 -14.28 9.83 12.14
CA ALA A 229 -15.40 10.18 11.26
C ALA A 229 -16.52 10.90 12.03
N ARG A 230 -16.75 10.54 13.29
CA ARG A 230 -17.69 11.21 14.19
C ARG A 230 -17.18 12.57 14.70
N GLY A 231 -15.88 12.83 14.60
CA GLY A 231 -15.25 14.04 15.15
C GLY A 231 -14.65 13.85 16.54
N ASP A 232 -14.75 12.65 17.12
CA ASP A 232 -14.32 12.33 18.49
C ASP A 232 -12.81 12.00 18.51
N THR A 233 -11.99 13.05 18.32
CA THR A 233 -10.52 12.90 18.16
C THR A 233 -9.87 12.25 19.39
N GLN A 234 -10.34 12.52 20.59
CA GLN A 234 -9.80 11.93 21.82
C GLN A 234 -10.06 10.44 21.88
N VAL A 235 -11.30 10.01 21.60
CA VAL A 235 -11.67 8.59 21.54
C VAL A 235 -10.85 7.87 20.46
N ALA A 236 -10.69 8.51 19.30
CA ALA A 236 -9.88 7.95 18.22
C ALA A 236 -8.42 7.70 18.65
N PHE A 237 -7.81 8.67 19.35
CA PHE A 237 -6.45 8.54 19.84
C PHE A 237 -6.33 7.35 20.82
N GLU A 238 -7.25 7.22 21.77
CA GLU A 238 -7.30 6.11 22.72
C GLU A 238 -7.44 4.76 22.01
N ARG A 239 -8.33 4.66 21.02
CA ARG A 239 -8.49 3.43 20.23
C ARG A 239 -7.25 3.05 19.41
N PHE A 240 -6.51 4.03 18.89
CA PHE A 240 -5.21 3.72 18.25
C PHE A 240 -4.14 3.29 19.27
N GLU A 241 -4.19 3.81 20.50
CA GLU A 241 -3.33 3.31 21.59
C GLU A 241 -3.67 1.88 21.95
N ASP A 242 -4.97 1.54 22.13
CA ASP A 242 -5.43 0.17 22.35
C ASP A 242 -4.89 -0.79 21.27
N ALA A 243 -4.98 -0.40 19.99
CA ALA A 243 -4.42 -1.20 18.89
C ALA A 243 -2.90 -1.43 19.04
N LEU A 244 -2.16 -0.40 19.48
CA LEU A 244 -0.71 -0.48 19.69
C LEU A 244 -0.32 -1.18 21.00
N GLU A 245 -1.21 -1.29 21.98
CA GLU A 245 -1.02 -2.15 23.15
C GLU A 245 -1.12 -3.63 22.77
N VAL A 246 -2.05 -3.96 21.85
CA VAL A 246 -2.19 -5.31 21.29
C VAL A 246 -0.98 -5.69 20.42
N ASP A 247 -0.62 -4.82 19.49
CA ASP A 247 0.55 -5.00 18.62
C ASP A 247 1.33 -3.69 18.45
N ARG A 248 2.46 -3.59 19.13
CA ARG A 248 3.35 -2.42 19.08
C ARG A 248 3.93 -2.16 17.70
N SER A 249 3.92 -3.14 16.80
CA SER A 249 4.41 -3.04 15.43
C SER A 249 3.33 -2.67 14.42
N PHE A 250 2.07 -2.56 14.85
CA PHE A 250 0.93 -2.33 13.96
C PHE A 250 0.99 -0.93 13.31
N ALA A 251 1.55 -0.87 12.10
CA ALA A 251 1.78 0.35 11.37
C ALA A 251 0.51 1.19 11.10
N PRO A 252 -0.67 0.60 10.75
CA PRO A 252 -1.88 1.40 10.51
C PRO A 252 -2.28 2.28 11.68
N ALA A 253 -2.36 1.72 12.90
CA ALA A 253 -2.72 2.51 14.07
C ALA A 253 -1.67 3.58 14.40
N ARG A 254 -0.39 3.26 14.18
CA ARG A 254 0.71 4.21 14.38
C ARG A 254 0.63 5.39 13.42
N LEU A 255 0.35 5.15 12.14
CA LEU A 255 0.12 6.19 11.13
C LEU A 255 -1.09 7.06 11.47
N ASN A 256 -2.21 6.44 11.88
CA ASN A 256 -3.42 7.14 12.24
C ASN A 256 -3.21 8.01 13.49
N ARG A 257 -2.54 7.48 14.52
CA ARG A 257 -2.19 8.24 15.73
C ARG A 257 -1.28 9.41 15.40
N ALA A 258 -0.25 9.21 14.56
CA ALA A 258 0.62 10.27 14.11
C ALA A 258 -0.14 11.37 13.37
N SER A 259 -1.13 11.01 12.55
CA SER A 259 -2.00 11.95 11.85
C SER A 259 -2.89 12.76 12.81
N VAL A 260 -3.34 12.17 13.92
CA VAL A 260 -4.05 12.89 15.00
C VAL A 260 -3.13 13.90 15.68
N LEU A 261 -1.90 13.49 16.03
CA LEU A 261 -0.89 14.38 16.62
C LEU A 261 -0.54 15.56 15.70
N LEU A 262 -0.39 15.32 14.39
CA LEU A 262 -0.18 16.39 13.40
C LEU A 262 -1.31 17.42 13.42
N ARG A 263 -2.56 16.96 13.43
CA ARG A 263 -3.72 17.87 13.48
C ARG A 263 -3.81 18.63 14.80
N ALA A 264 -3.34 18.05 15.89
CA ALA A 264 -3.27 18.69 17.19
C ALA A 264 -2.08 19.67 17.32
N GLY A 265 -1.18 19.74 16.32
CA GLY A 265 0.02 20.58 16.37
C GLY A 265 1.20 19.97 17.14
N ASP A 266 1.07 18.73 17.64
CA ASP A 266 2.20 18.00 18.21
C ASP A 266 3.06 17.39 17.10
N TYR A 267 3.79 18.27 16.44
CA TYR A 267 4.69 17.88 15.35
C TYR A 267 5.85 16.99 15.83
N ALA A 268 6.27 17.14 17.09
CA ALA A 268 7.34 16.32 17.63
C ALA A 268 6.89 14.88 17.88
N GLY A 269 5.72 14.71 18.51
CA GLY A 269 5.09 13.41 18.71
C GLY A 269 4.78 12.72 17.40
N ALA A 270 4.18 13.44 16.43
CA ALA A 270 3.90 12.91 15.10
C ALA A 270 5.17 12.41 14.40
N ALA A 271 6.24 13.21 14.38
CA ALA A 271 7.51 12.81 13.79
C ALA A 271 8.12 11.56 14.43
N ALA A 272 7.99 11.41 15.76
CA ALA A 272 8.46 10.23 16.46
C ALA A 272 7.69 8.96 16.03
N GLU A 273 6.37 9.06 15.86
CA GLU A 273 5.55 7.94 15.41
C GLU A 273 5.84 7.55 13.96
N TYR A 274 5.95 8.52 13.04
CA TYR A 274 6.32 8.23 11.65
C TYR A 274 7.70 7.57 11.53
N ARG A 275 8.70 7.99 12.33
CA ARG A 275 10.01 7.34 12.35
C ARG A 275 9.93 5.87 12.75
N LYS A 276 9.10 5.52 13.73
CA LYS A 276 8.91 4.13 14.14
C LYS A 276 8.30 3.27 13.03
N VAL A 277 7.44 3.83 12.17
CA VAL A 277 6.94 3.14 10.97
C VAL A 277 8.08 2.95 9.96
N LEU A 278 8.90 3.98 9.74
CA LEU A 278 10.02 3.93 8.81
C LEU A 278 11.17 3.01 9.28
N GLU A 279 11.33 2.81 10.59
CA GLU A 279 12.25 1.80 11.16
C GLU A 279 11.84 0.37 10.80
N GLN A 280 10.56 0.11 10.61
CA GLN A 280 10.02 -1.19 10.20
C GLN A 280 10.01 -1.35 8.69
N ASN A 281 9.65 -0.29 7.97
CA ASN A 281 9.58 -0.25 6.51
C ASN A 281 9.98 1.14 6.01
N ASP A 282 11.23 1.29 5.59
CA ASP A 282 11.79 2.54 5.10
C ASP A 282 11.24 2.97 3.73
N ALA A 283 10.57 2.06 3.02
CA ALA A 283 9.88 2.33 1.75
C ALA A 283 8.42 2.81 1.95
N ASN A 284 7.97 3.06 3.18
CA ASN A 284 6.63 3.56 3.43
C ASN A 284 6.52 5.05 3.09
N ASP A 285 6.11 5.36 1.87
CA ASP A 285 5.98 6.74 1.38
C ASP A 285 4.98 7.57 2.20
N ALA A 286 3.88 6.96 2.70
CA ALA A 286 2.91 7.66 3.53
C ALA A 286 3.51 8.12 4.87
N ALA A 287 4.28 7.25 5.53
CA ALA A 287 5.02 7.60 6.75
C ALA A 287 6.07 8.67 6.48
N ARG A 288 6.76 8.60 5.34
CA ARG A 288 7.82 9.54 4.98
C ARG A 288 7.26 10.92 4.65
N VAL A 289 6.15 10.99 3.91
CA VAL A 289 5.42 12.24 3.68
C VAL A 289 4.91 12.82 5.00
N GLY A 290 4.32 12.00 5.88
CA GLY A 290 3.87 12.43 7.19
C GLY A 290 5.01 12.97 8.06
N LEU A 291 6.19 12.33 8.04
CA LEU A 291 7.39 12.82 8.73
C LEU A 291 7.84 14.17 8.16
N ALA A 292 7.84 14.33 6.85
CA ALA A 292 8.22 15.60 6.22
C ALA A 292 7.26 16.74 6.60
N ILE A 293 5.95 16.48 6.66
CA ILE A 293 4.95 17.44 7.13
C ILE A 293 5.22 17.80 8.61
N ALA A 294 5.50 16.81 9.45
CA ALA A 294 5.80 17.04 10.87
C ALA A 294 7.11 17.85 11.06
N LEU A 295 8.14 17.59 10.26
CA LEU A 295 9.38 18.35 10.26
C LEU A 295 9.16 19.80 9.79
N ARG A 296 8.33 20.00 8.76
CA ARG A 296 7.92 21.35 8.33
C ARG A 296 7.22 22.11 9.44
N GLY A 297 6.31 21.46 10.18
CA GLY A 297 5.66 22.05 11.35
C GLY A 297 6.62 22.40 12.49
N GLN A 298 7.79 21.73 12.57
CA GLN A 298 8.89 22.06 13.49
C GLN A 298 9.85 23.12 12.90
N GLU A 299 9.55 23.74 11.76
CA GLU A 299 10.41 24.68 11.02
C GLU A 299 11.73 24.06 10.52
N LYS A 300 11.84 22.74 10.52
CA LYS A 300 13.01 21.98 10.03
C LYS A 300 12.95 21.78 8.52
N HIS A 301 12.88 22.89 7.77
CA HIS A 301 12.58 22.89 6.34
C HIS A 301 13.58 22.08 5.50
N LYS A 302 14.88 22.09 5.84
CA LYS A 302 15.90 21.30 5.12
C LYS A 302 15.72 19.80 5.34
N GLU A 303 15.40 19.38 6.59
CA GLU A 303 15.14 17.99 6.89
C GLU A 303 13.85 17.51 6.21
N ALA A 304 12.79 18.33 6.24
CA ALA A 304 11.55 18.05 5.55
C ALA A 304 11.76 17.86 4.03
N ALA A 305 12.54 18.74 3.41
CA ALA A 305 12.86 18.63 1.98
C ALA A 305 13.59 17.32 1.67
N ALA A 306 14.55 16.91 2.51
CA ALA A 306 15.27 15.65 2.33
C ALA A 306 14.34 14.42 2.40
N GLU A 307 13.32 14.44 3.27
CA GLU A 307 12.35 13.33 3.33
C GLU A 307 11.46 13.30 2.06
N TYR A 308 10.99 14.43 1.56
CA TYR A 308 10.27 14.47 0.27
C TYR A 308 11.15 14.02 -0.91
N GLU A 309 12.43 14.39 -0.94
CA GLU A 309 13.37 13.93 -1.97
C GLU A 309 13.54 12.41 -1.94
N ARG A 310 13.55 11.80 -0.75
CA ARG A 310 13.56 10.32 -0.61
C ARG A 310 12.29 9.68 -1.16
N VAL A 311 11.10 10.29 -0.93
CA VAL A 311 9.86 9.82 -1.56
C VAL A 311 9.98 9.86 -3.07
N LEU A 312 10.46 10.98 -3.62
CA LEU A 312 10.59 11.16 -5.07
C LEU A 312 11.67 10.27 -5.72
N ALA A 313 12.62 9.75 -4.93
CA ALA A 313 13.59 8.77 -5.40
C ALA A 313 12.95 7.38 -5.65
N HIS A 314 11.94 6.99 -4.86
CA HIS A 314 11.18 5.75 -5.03
C HIS A 314 9.97 5.94 -5.95
N SER A 315 9.24 7.03 -5.74
CA SER A 315 7.99 7.38 -6.41
C SER A 315 8.12 8.74 -7.10
N PRO A 316 8.78 8.81 -8.28
CA PRO A 316 9.14 10.09 -8.92
C PRO A 316 7.96 11.02 -9.20
N ASN A 317 6.76 10.46 -9.32
CA ASN A 317 5.53 11.18 -9.63
C ASN A 317 4.57 11.26 -8.44
N HIS A 318 5.07 11.14 -7.20
CA HIS A 318 4.23 11.21 -6.00
C HIS A 318 3.66 12.63 -5.83
N PRO A 319 2.33 12.85 -5.98
CA PRO A 319 1.79 14.19 -6.09
C PRO A 319 2.04 15.07 -4.85
N ALA A 320 1.78 14.53 -3.64
CA ALA A 320 1.99 15.31 -2.42
C ALA A 320 3.46 15.69 -2.21
N ALA A 321 4.41 14.78 -2.50
CA ALA A 321 5.82 15.08 -2.37
C ALA A 321 6.30 16.15 -3.38
N LEU A 322 5.83 16.11 -4.62
CA LEU A 322 6.13 17.12 -5.63
C LEU A 322 5.61 18.48 -5.21
N PHE A 323 4.36 18.56 -4.76
CA PHE A 323 3.71 19.82 -4.40
C PHE A 323 4.33 20.42 -3.13
N ASP A 324 4.44 19.65 -2.05
CA ASP A 324 4.95 20.15 -0.77
C ASP A 324 6.44 20.51 -0.83
N LEU A 325 7.26 19.74 -1.57
CA LEU A 325 8.66 20.08 -1.80
C LEU A 325 8.78 21.35 -2.66
N GLY A 326 7.90 21.52 -3.64
CA GLY A 326 7.80 22.75 -4.44
C GLY A 326 7.58 23.97 -3.54
N ILE A 327 6.60 23.89 -2.63
CA ILE A 327 6.35 24.97 -1.66
C ILE A 327 7.58 25.23 -0.78
N LEU A 328 8.19 24.17 -0.23
CA LEU A 328 9.37 24.33 0.63
C LEU A 328 10.53 25.01 -0.10
N ARG A 329 10.78 24.64 -1.35
CA ARG A 329 11.86 25.24 -2.16
C ARG A 329 11.55 26.69 -2.55
N ALA A 330 10.29 27.01 -2.84
CA ALA A 330 9.87 28.35 -3.22
C ALA A 330 9.91 29.33 -2.04
N GLU A 331 9.35 28.93 -0.89
CA GLU A 331 9.05 29.83 0.21
C GLU A 331 10.13 29.84 1.33
N PHE A 332 10.79 28.71 1.55
CA PHE A 332 11.64 28.53 2.73
C PHE A 332 13.11 28.23 2.44
N LEU A 333 13.45 27.75 1.24
CA LEU A 333 14.80 27.32 0.91
C LEU A 333 15.49 28.17 -0.16
N ASP A 334 14.80 29.20 -0.68
CA ASP A 334 15.28 30.09 -1.73
C ASP A 334 15.78 29.36 -3.00
N ARG A 335 15.11 28.26 -3.36
CA ARG A 335 15.41 27.41 -4.52
C ARG A 335 14.29 27.51 -5.57
N ARG A 336 13.99 28.72 -6.00
CA ARG A 336 12.83 29.03 -6.84
C ARG A 336 12.87 28.33 -8.20
N GLY A 337 14.05 28.20 -8.81
CA GLY A 337 14.17 27.47 -10.09
C GLY A 337 13.76 25.99 -9.96
N ASP A 338 14.26 25.34 -8.93
CA ASP A 338 13.93 23.93 -8.65
C ASP A 338 12.44 23.74 -8.25
N ALA A 339 11.87 24.75 -7.57
CA ALA A 339 10.45 24.74 -7.20
C ALA A 339 9.55 24.71 -8.42
N ARG A 340 9.89 25.51 -9.45
CA ARG A 340 9.12 25.55 -10.70
C ARG A 340 9.07 24.19 -11.37
N GLU A 341 10.21 23.51 -11.50
CA GLU A 341 10.26 22.16 -12.10
C GLU A 341 9.36 21.16 -11.35
N LEU A 342 9.37 21.22 -10.02
CA LEU A 342 8.52 20.35 -9.19
C LEU A 342 7.03 20.61 -9.41
N PHE A 343 6.61 21.86 -9.52
CA PHE A 343 5.22 22.20 -9.80
C PHE A 343 4.81 21.80 -11.23
N GLU A 344 5.69 21.97 -12.23
CA GLU A 344 5.43 21.50 -13.59
C GLU A 344 5.24 19.96 -13.63
N ARG A 345 6.08 19.20 -12.91
CA ARG A 345 5.91 17.75 -12.74
C ARG A 345 4.63 17.39 -11.99
N PHE A 346 4.28 18.14 -10.95
CA PHE A 346 3.03 17.95 -10.22
C PHE A 346 1.83 18.14 -11.14
N LEU A 347 1.81 19.21 -11.96
CA LEU A 347 0.73 19.50 -12.90
C LEU A 347 0.52 18.42 -13.96
N ALA A 348 1.56 17.66 -14.29
CA ALA A 348 1.47 16.55 -15.24
C ALA A 348 0.71 15.33 -14.67
N VAL A 349 0.60 15.21 -13.34
CA VAL A 349 0.01 14.04 -12.65
C VAL A 349 -1.17 14.38 -11.73
N ALA A 350 -1.32 15.66 -11.38
CA ALA A 350 -2.35 16.10 -10.44
C ALA A 350 -3.73 16.14 -11.08
N PRO A 351 -4.77 15.69 -10.38
CA PRO A 351 -6.15 15.91 -10.78
C PRO A 351 -6.54 17.39 -10.70
N GLU A 352 -7.66 17.75 -11.28
CA GLU A 352 -8.25 19.08 -11.13
C GLU A 352 -8.56 19.38 -9.66
N GLY A 353 -8.35 20.63 -9.23
CA GLY A 353 -8.65 21.08 -7.87
C GLY A 353 -7.70 22.15 -7.34
N ALA A 354 -7.94 22.63 -6.13
CA ALA A 354 -7.25 23.78 -5.53
C ALA A 354 -5.71 23.66 -5.45
N ALA A 355 -5.18 22.46 -5.31
CA ALA A 355 -3.74 22.25 -5.34
C ALA A 355 -3.14 22.48 -6.73
N ARG A 356 -3.87 22.05 -7.79
CA ARG A 356 -3.51 22.31 -9.18
C ARG A 356 -3.52 23.80 -9.48
N ASP A 357 -4.60 24.50 -9.12
CA ASP A 357 -4.72 25.97 -9.30
C ASP A 357 -3.58 26.71 -8.58
N THR A 358 -3.19 26.21 -7.41
CA THR A 358 -2.08 26.79 -6.65
C THR A 358 -0.75 26.55 -7.35
N ALA A 359 -0.48 25.35 -7.84
CA ALA A 359 0.74 25.03 -8.57
C ALA A 359 0.86 25.86 -9.88
N GLU A 360 -0.25 26.03 -10.61
CA GLU A 360 -0.28 26.87 -11.82
C GLU A 360 0.09 28.33 -11.53
N ARG A 361 -0.38 28.89 -10.41
CA ARG A 361 0.01 30.24 -9.95
C ARG A 361 1.51 30.29 -9.65
N TYR A 362 2.04 29.31 -8.89
CA TYR A 362 3.48 29.27 -8.60
C TYR A 362 4.33 29.18 -9.88
N VAL A 363 3.97 28.34 -10.84
CA VAL A 363 4.70 28.23 -12.11
C VAL A 363 4.74 29.57 -12.83
N LYS A 364 3.59 30.28 -12.91
CA LYS A 364 3.49 31.60 -13.56
C LYS A 364 4.33 32.65 -12.84
N ASP A 365 4.24 32.72 -11.50
CA ASP A 365 4.93 33.73 -10.71
C ASP A 365 6.44 33.51 -10.74
N LEU A 366 6.89 32.25 -10.59
CA LEU A 366 8.30 31.88 -10.67
C LEU A 366 8.90 32.12 -12.07
N ALA A 367 8.12 31.93 -13.14
CA ALA A 367 8.54 32.23 -14.49
C ALA A 367 8.73 33.77 -14.71
N ALA A 368 7.80 34.56 -14.15
CA ALA A 368 7.91 36.02 -14.21
C ALA A 368 9.09 36.56 -13.40
N ASP A 369 9.40 35.95 -12.26
CA ASP A 369 10.57 36.31 -11.45
C ASP A 369 11.88 35.99 -12.17
N ALA A 370 11.98 34.83 -12.80
CA ALA A 370 13.14 34.41 -13.57
C ALA A 370 13.40 35.43 -14.74
N ALA A 371 12.36 35.77 -15.52
CA ALA A 371 12.48 36.71 -16.61
C ALA A 371 12.91 38.11 -16.14
N ARG A 372 12.49 38.55 -14.96
CA ARG A 372 12.95 39.84 -14.37
C ARG A 372 14.42 39.78 -13.97
N GLY A 373 14.85 38.67 -13.38
CA GLY A 373 16.25 38.47 -13.00
C GLY A 373 17.20 38.47 -14.19
N ASP A 374 16.81 37.80 -15.27
CA ASP A 374 17.59 37.78 -16.52
C ASP A 374 17.70 39.19 -17.15
N ALA A 375 16.59 39.94 -17.23
CA ALA A 375 16.59 41.30 -17.75
C ALA A 375 17.45 42.26 -16.90
N GLU A 376 17.46 42.12 -15.58
CA GLU A 376 18.32 42.89 -14.69
C GLU A 376 19.81 42.54 -14.87
N GLN A 377 20.15 41.29 -15.10
CA GLN A 377 21.52 40.86 -15.39
C GLN A 377 22.00 41.35 -16.72
N GLU A 378 21.17 41.28 -17.75
CA GLU A 378 21.49 41.85 -19.07
C GLU A 378 21.70 43.37 -19.03
N ALA A 379 20.84 44.10 -18.29
CA ALA A 379 20.97 45.53 -18.11
C ALA A 379 22.29 45.91 -17.36
N ARG A 380 22.70 45.12 -16.38
CA ARG A 380 23.99 45.31 -15.68
C ARG A 380 25.20 44.99 -16.57
N ALA A 381 25.10 43.95 -17.39
CA ALA A 381 26.15 43.56 -18.33
C ALA A 381 26.31 44.57 -19.48
N GLY A 382 25.19 45.10 -20.01
CA GLY A 382 25.19 46.09 -21.07
C GLY A 382 25.59 47.51 -20.63
N GLY A 383 25.48 47.84 -19.33
CA GLY A 383 25.89 49.13 -18.75
C GLY A 383 27.38 49.25 -18.39
N ALA A 384 28.17 48.19 -18.55
CA ALA A 384 29.60 48.14 -18.24
C ALA A 384 30.52 48.33 -19.50
N ALA A 385 30.04 48.97 -20.55
CA ALA A 385 30.91 49.36 -21.66
C ALA A 385 31.43 50.78 -21.43
N PRO A 386 32.75 51.04 -21.53
CA PRO A 386 33.41 52.29 -21.19
C PRO A 386 33.08 53.46 -22.11
#